data_e8c74566f8692dcc4e5cd1859555c7e4
#
_entry.id   e8c74566f8692dcc4e5cd1859555c7e4
#
_cell.length_a   1.000
_cell.length_b   1.000
_cell.length_c   1.000
_cell.angle_alpha   90.00
_cell.angle_beta   90.00
_cell.angle_gamma   90.00
#
_symmetry.space_group_name_H-M   'P 1'
#
loop_
_entity.id
_entity.type
_entity.pdbx_description
1 polymer ?
#
loop_
_entity_poly.entity_id
_entity_poly.type
_entity_poly.pdbx_seq_one_letter_code
_entity_poly.pdbx_strand_id
1 'polypeptide(L)'
;MGKKTGFEKYVANKLEDDAFREAYETARAEIDATDSLVRELEAARTRRGLTKAELARRMDVKPEIVRRLLTDEGGNPTLGTVLKVATALGYHLELVPNSGRRTARAREAARAVAASTRARSEERASGTRPRAAARVRSRGR
;
A
#
# COMPACT_ATOMS: atom_id res chain seq x y z
N MET A 1 -5.43 -27.43 12.40
CA MET A 1 -4.87 -27.32 11.03
C MET A 1 -5.93 -27.80 10.03
N GLY A 2 -6.52 -26.89 9.27
CA GLY A 2 -7.53 -27.24 8.25
C GLY A 2 -6.91 -28.06 7.12
N LYS A 3 -7.58 -29.15 6.74
CA LYS A 3 -7.18 -29.94 5.57
C LYS A 3 -7.35 -29.06 4.32
N LYS A 4 -6.27 -28.87 3.55
CA LYS A 4 -6.34 -28.17 2.25
C LYS A 4 -7.41 -28.82 1.37
N THR A 5 -8.27 -28.00 0.80
CA THR A 5 -9.32 -28.45 -0.13
C THR A 5 -8.69 -29.01 -1.40
N GLY A 6 -9.44 -29.80 -2.17
CA GLY A 6 -8.95 -30.33 -3.46
C GLY A 6 -8.53 -29.21 -4.41
N PHE A 7 -9.22 -28.07 -4.39
CA PHE A 7 -8.90 -26.90 -5.19
C PHE A 7 -7.56 -26.26 -4.76
N GLU A 8 -7.31 -26.09 -3.46
CA GLU A 8 -6.05 -25.54 -2.94
C GLU A 8 -4.85 -26.43 -3.32
N LYS A 9 -5.02 -27.75 -3.33
CA LYS A 9 -3.99 -28.69 -3.79
C LYS A 9 -3.74 -28.55 -5.29
N TYR A 10 -4.81 -28.43 -6.09
CA TYR A 10 -4.71 -28.24 -7.53
C TYR A 10 -3.98 -26.94 -7.87
N VAL A 11 -4.35 -25.83 -7.23
CA VAL A 11 -3.68 -24.54 -7.42
C VAL A 11 -2.21 -24.61 -7.00
N ALA A 12 -1.90 -25.24 -5.87
CA ALA A 12 -0.52 -25.40 -5.40
C ALA A 12 0.34 -26.16 -6.43
N ASN A 13 -0.14 -27.26 -6.99
CA ASN A 13 0.58 -27.99 -8.04
C ASN A 13 0.76 -27.17 -9.32
N LYS A 14 -0.27 -26.38 -9.71
CA LYS A 14 -0.18 -25.53 -10.90
C LYS A 14 0.79 -24.36 -10.72
N LEU A 15 0.96 -23.87 -9.51
CA LEU A 15 1.92 -22.81 -9.18
C LEU A 15 3.39 -23.26 -9.23
N GLU A 16 3.65 -24.57 -9.41
CA GLU A 16 4.99 -25.10 -9.70
C GLU A 16 5.43 -24.79 -11.14
N ASP A 17 4.47 -24.56 -12.05
CA ASP A 17 4.72 -24.10 -13.42
C ASP A 17 4.96 -22.58 -13.40
N ASP A 18 6.12 -22.14 -13.86
CA ASP A 18 6.52 -20.72 -13.83
C ASP A 18 5.60 -19.83 -14.66
N ALA A 19 5.17 -20.29 -15.84
CA ALA A 19 4.27 -19.54 -16.71
C ALA A 19 2.88 -19.37 -16.08
N PHE A 20 2.37 -20.43 -15.46
CA PHE A 20 1.10 -20.38 -14.74
C PHE A 20 1.20 -19.47 -13.51
N ARG A 21 2.30 -19.53 -12.76
CA ARG A 21 2.52 -18.70 -11.58
C ARG A 21 2.53 -17.21 -11.95
N GLU A 22 3.26 -16.82 -13.00
CA GLU A 22 3.31 -15.44 -13.46
C GLU A 22 1.93 -14.92 -13.89
N ALA A 23 1.19 -15.69 -14.66
CA ALA A 23 -0.17 -15.37 -15.06
C ALA A 23 -1.13 -15.25 -13.86
N TYR A 24 -1.01 -16.16 -12.89
CA TYR A 24 -1.80 -16.17 -11.67
C TYR A 24 -1.51 -14.94 -10.80
N GLU A 25 -0.23 -14.60 -10.59
CA GLU A 25 0.19 -13.44 -9.81
C GLU A 25 -0.27 -12.14 -10.45
N THR A 26 -0.19 -12.04 -11.78
CA THR A 26 -0.68 -10.89 -12.53
C THR A 26 -2.19 -10.71 -12.36
N ALA A 27 -2.97 -11.77 -12.60
CA ALA A 27 -4.42 -11.73 -12.42
C ALA A 27 -4.82 -11.42 -10.97
N ARG A 28 -4.10 -11.98 -10.00
CA ARG A 28 -4.33 -11.70 -8.58
C ARG A 28 -4.05 -10.24 -8.24
N ALA A 29 -2.97 -9.67 -8.76
CA ALA A 29 -2.63 -8.27 -8.54
C ALA A 29 -3.69 -7.31 -9.11
N GLU A 30 -4.29 -7.63 -10.25
CA GLU A 30 -5.39 -6.85 -10.85
C GLU A 30 -6.65 -6.89 -9.99
N ILE A 31 -7.03 -8.08 -9.49
CA ILE A 31 -8.17 -8.24 -8.58
C ILE A 31 -7.92 -7.46 -7.29
N ASP A 32 -6.76 -7.63 -6.66
CA ASP A 32 -6.43 -6.95 -5.40
C ASP A 32 -6.40 -5.41 -5.56
N ALA A 33 -5.97 -4.91 -6.72
CA ALA A 33 -5.99 -3.47 -7.03
C ALA A 33 -7.44 -2.95 -7.17
N THR A 34 -8.30 -3.71 -7.84
CA THR A 34 -9.72 -3.37 -8.00
C THR A 34 -10.44 -3.36 -6.65
N ASP A 35 -10.25 -4.39 -5.84
CA ASP A 35 -10.84 -4.50 -4.50
C ASP A 35 -10.35 -3.39 -3.57
N SER A 36 -9.07 -3.01 -3.69
CA SER A 36 -8.52 -1.88 -2.93
C SER A 36 -9.19 -0.57 -3.29
N LEU A 37 -9.39 -0.30 -4.58
CA LEU A 37 -10.07 0.89 -5.06
C LEU A 37 -11.53 0.93 -4.59
N VAL A 38 -12.26 -0.18 -4.66
CA VAL A 38 -13.64 -0.26 -4.17
C VAL A 38 -13.72 0.03 -2.67
N ARG A 39 -12.80 -0.52 -1.88
CA ARG A 39 -12.70 -0.24 -0.44
C ARG A 39 -12.40 1.24 -0.15
N GLU A 40 -11.54 1.86 -0.95
CA GLU A 40 -11.26 3.30 -0.81
C GLU A 40 -12.48 4.17 -1.12
N LEU A 41 -13.27 3.82 -2.15
CA LEU A 41 -14.53 4.50 -2.46
C LEU A 41 -15.57 4.33 -1.33
N GLU A 42 -15.69 3.15 -0.75
CA GLU A 42 -16.58 2.91 0.39
C GLU A 42 -16.14 3.69 1.63
N ALA A 43 -14.85 3.74 1.92
CA ALA A 43 -14.29 4.55 2.99
C ALA A 43 -14.54 6.06 2.74
N ALA A 44 -14.40 6.53 1.50
CA ALA A 44 -14.68 7.91 1.13
C ALA A 44 -16.16 8.26 1.31
N ARG A 45 -17.10 7.36 0.93
CA ARG A 45 -18.53 7.51 1.17
C ARG A 45 -18.81 7.65 2.68
N THR A 46 -18.25 6.77 3.48
CA THR A 46 -18.43 6.77 4.94
C THR A 46 -17.91 8.05 5.58
N ARG A 47 -16.71 8.52 5.16
CA ARG A 47 -16.17 9.82 5.63
C ARG A 47 -17.06 11.01 5.28
N ARG A 48 -17.80 10.94 4.17
CA ARG A 48 -18.75 11.96 3.77
C ARG A 48 -20.10 11.83 4.48
N GLY A 49 -20.32 10.80 5.30
CA GLY A 49 -21.57 10.55 6.00
C GLY A 49 -22.74 10.19 5.07
N LEU A 50 -22.46 9.78 3.83
CA LEU A 50 -23.48 9.47 2.84
C LEU A 50 -23.93 8.01 2.97
N THR A 51 -25.24 7.78 2.89
CA THR A 51 -25.77 6.42 2.70
C THR A 51 -25.57 5.95 1.26
N LYS A 52 -25.58 4.65 1.03
CA LYS A 52 -25.52 4.07 -0.33
C LYS A 52 -26.67 4.57 -1.21
N ALA A 53 -27.87 4.77 -0.63
CA ALA A 53 -29.04 5.30 -1.32
C ALA A 53 -28.87 6.79 -1.71
N GLU A 54 -28.27 7.60 -0.86
CA GLU A 54 -27.98 9.00 -1.17
C GLU A 54 -26.91 9.12 -2.25
N LEU A 55 -25.88 8.28 -2.21
CA LEU A 55 -24.88 8.22 -3.27
C LEU A 55 -25.51 7.82 -4.60
N ALA A 56 -26.39 6.81 -4.61
CA ALA A 56 -27.11 6.39 -5.82
C ALA A 56 -27.96 7.54 -6.42
N ARG A 57 -28.64 8.31 -5.58
CA ARG A 57 -29.40 9.50 -6.01
C ARG A 57 -28.49 10.56 -6.66
N ARG A 58 -27.32 10.82 -6.07
CA ARG A 58 -26.34 11.78 -6.63
C ARG A 58 -25.77 11.33 -7.98
N MET A 59 -25.69 10.03 -8.19
CA MET A 59 -25.20 9.42 -9.43
C MET A 59 -26.30 9.22 -10.49
N ASP A 60 -27.55 9.46 -10.14
CA ASP A 60 -28.73 9.14 -10.96
C ASP A 60 -28.74 7.67 -11.41
N VAL A 61 -28.54 6.78 -10.44
CA VAL A 61 -28.57 5.32 -10.65
C VAL A 61 -29.44 4.63 -9.59
N LYS A 62 -29.82 3.39 -9.87
CA LYS A 62 -30.57 2.58 -8.90
C LYS A 62 -29.70 2.25 -7.68
N PRO A 63 -30.25 2.27 -6.44
CA PRO A 63 -29.50 1.97 -5.22
C PRO A 63 -28.84 0.60 -5.21
N GLU A 64 -29.42 -0.38 -5.91
CA GLU A 64 -28.86 -1.74 -6.04
C GLU A 64 -27.50 -1.74 -6.76
N ILE A 65 -27.31 -0.82 -7.71
CA ILE A 65 -26.04 -0.70 -8.46
C ILE A 65 -24.93 -0.28 -7.49
N VAL A 66 -25.17 0.73 -6.67
CA VAL A 66 -24.21 1.21 -5.67
C VAL A 66 -23.98 0.16 -4.58
N ARG A 67 -25.04 -0.53 -4.14
CA ARG A 67 -24.92 -1.58 -3.15
C ARG A 67 -24.05 -2.73 -3.66
N ARG A 68 -24.28 -3.23 -4.88
CA ARG A 68 -23.45 -4.27 -5.48
C ARG A 68 -22.01 -3.84 -5.63
N LEU A 69 -21.79 -2.64 -6.17
CA LEU A 69 -20.45 -2.10 -6.38
C LEU A 69 -19.61 -2.04 -5.10
N LEU A 70 -20.23 -1.58 -4.00
CA LEU A 70 -19.51 -1.32 -2.74
C LEU A 70 -19.56 -2.49 -1.74
N THR A 71 -20.25 -3.60 -2.07
CA THR A 71 -20.41 -4.75 -1.17
C THR A 71 -19.87 -6.04 -1.78
N ASP A 72 -19.83 -6.14 -3.11
CA ASP A 72 -19.46 -7.35 -3.84
C ASP A 72 -17.94 -7.46 -3.90
N GLU A 73 -17.37 -8.36 -3.08
CA GLU A 73 -15.95 -8.70 -3.17
C GLU A 73 -15.70 -9.48 -4.46
N GLY A 74 -14.79 -9.00 -5.31
CA GLY A 74 -14.49 -9.59 -6.62
C GLY A 74 -15.37 -9.08 -7.76
N GLY A 75 -16.18 -8.03 -7.54
CA GLY A 75 -16.86 -7.33 -8.62
C GLY A 75 -15.86 -6.65 -9.55
N ASN A 76 -16.12 -6.68 -10.86
CA ASN A 76 -15.32 -5.96 -11.84
C ASN A 76 -16.10 -4.72 -12.34
N PRO A 77 -16.03 -3.59 -11.62
CA PRO A 77 -16.73 -2.38 -12.02
C PRO A 77 -16.09 -1.79 -13.28
N THR A 78 -16.92 -1.25 -14.17
CA THR A 78 -16.38 -0.48 -15.30
C THR A 78 -15.73 0.82 -14.79
N LEU A 79 -14.71 1.29 -15.51
CA LEU A 79 -14.07 2.57 -15.21
C LEU A 79 -15.10 3.73 -15.16
N GLY A 80 -16.08 3.72 -16.06
CA GLY A 80 -17.16 4.71 -16.06
C GLY A 80 -17.97 4.73 -14.76
N THR A 81 -18.24 3.55 -14.18
CA THR A 81 -18.93 3.43 -12.89
C THR A 81 -18.07 3.98 -11.76
N VAL A 82 -16.79 3.62 -11.73
CA VAL A 82 -15.82 4.10 -10.74
C VAL A 82 -15.69 5.63 -10.78
N LEU A 83 -15.58 6.21 -11.98
CA LEU A 83 -15.50 7.67 -12.18
C LEU A 83 -16.77 8.38 -11.68
N LYS A 84 -17.96 7.84 -11.97
CA LYS A 84 -19.22 8.39 -11.47
C LYS A 84 -19.28 8.41 -9.94
N VAL A 85 -18.86 7.31 -9.29
CA VAL A 85 -18.81 7.24 -7.82
C VAL A 85 -17.81 8.25 -7.26
N ALA A 86 -16.61 8.30 -7.78
CA ALA A 86 -15.59 9.23 -7.34
C ALA A 86 -16.06 10.68 -7.46
N THR A 87 -16.60 11.06 -8.60
CA THR A 87 -17.16 12.41 -8.85
C THR A 87 -18.31 12.75 -7.90
N ALA A 88 -19.25 11.82 -7.68
CA ALA A 88 -20.37 12.02 -6.76
C ALA A 88 -19.93 12.18 -5.30
N LEU A 89 -18.78 11.60 -4.95
CA LEU A 89 -18.12 11.75 -3.66
C LEU A 89 -17.23 13.01 -3.57
N GLY A 90 -17.03 13.74 -4.69
CA GLY A 90 -16.15 14.92 -4.75
C GLY A 90 -14.67 14.56 -4.81
N TYR A 91 -14.35 13.40 -5.39
CA TYR A 91 -12.98 12.93 -5.67
C TYR A 91 -12.73 12.89 -7.17
N HIS A 92 -11.48 12.89 -7.57
CA HIS A 92 -11.01 12.60 -8.92
C HIS A 92 -10.04 11.42 -8.88
N LEU A 93 -9.88 10.75 -10.01
CA LEU A 93 -8.89 9.69 -10.17
C LEU A 93 -7.66 10.27 -10.85
N GLU A 94 -6.51 9.94 -10.32
CA GLU A 94 -5.21 10.35 -10.85
C GLU A 94 -4.39 9.12 -11.21
N LEU A 95 -3.72 9.17 -12.37
CA LEU A 95 -2.74 8.14 -12.75
C LEU A 95 -1.38 8.54 -12.20
N VAL A 96 -0.92 7.77 -11.24
CA VAL A 96 0.41 7.93 -10.65
C VAL A 96 1.33 6.86 -11.24
N PRO A 97 2.52 7.24 -11.77
CA PRO A 97 3.48 6.26 -12.25
C PRO A 97 3.79 5.23 -11.17
N ASN A 98 3.72 3.96 -11.53
CA ASN A 98 4.12 2.88 -10.64
C ASN A 98 5.65 2.85 -10.55
N SER A 99 6.24 3.84 -9.88
CA SER A 99 7.66 3.89 -9.57
C SER A 99 8.00 2.80 -8.56
N GLY A 100 7.98 1.55 -9.04
CA GLY A 100 8.20 0.34 -8.28
C GLY A 100 7.48 0.38 -6.94
N ARG A 101 6.38 -0.33 -6.81
CA ARG A 101 5.78 -0.60 -5.49
C ARG A 101 6.88 -1.20 -4.63
N ARG A 102 7.62 -0.33 -3.96
CA ARG A 102 8.48 -0.77 -2.87
C ARG A 102 7.52 -1.49 -1.92
N THR A 103 7.56 -2.81 -1.93
CA THR A 103 6.74 -3.63 -1.04
C THR A 103 6.88 -3.03 0.37
N ALA A 104 5.88 -3.15 1.21
CA ALA A 104 5.93 -2.64 2.60
C ALA A 104 7.24 -3.05 3.28
N ARG A 105 7.73 -4.25 2.97
CA ARG A 105 9.01 -4.82 3.40
C ARG A 105 10.24 -4.04 2.89
N ALA A 106 10.20 -3.52 1.65
CA ALA A 106 11.28 -2.67 1.12
C ALA A 106 11.27 -1.26 1.71
N ARG A 107 10.08 -0.75 2.06
CA ARG A 107 9.94 0.52 2.81
C ARG A 107 10.43 0.39 4.24
N GLU A 108 10.15 -0.73 4.89
CA GLU A 108 10.60 -1.03 6.24
C GLU A 108 12.12 -1.25 6.28
N ALA A 109 12.67 -2.00 5.32
CA ALA A 109 14.12 -2.16 5.15
C ALA A 109 14.82 -0.83 4.86
N ALA A 110 14.25 0.02 4.00
CA ALA A 110 14.81 1.35 3.72
C ALA A 110 14.75 2.29 4.94
N ARG A 111 13.68 2.20 5.77
CA ARG A 111 13.59 2.93 7.04
C ARG A 111 14.61 2.43 8.06
N ALA A 112 14.82 1.12 8.17
CA ALA A 112 15.80 0.53 9.07
C ALA A 112 17.24 0.95 8.69
N VAL A 113 17.58 0.95 7.38
CA VAL A 113 18.87 1.43 6.88
C VAL A 113 19.06 2.91 7.15
N ALA A 114 18.04 3.74 6.90
CA ALA A 114 18.09 5.18 7.17
C ALA A 114 18.27 5.50 8.67
N ALA A 115 17.57 4.76 9.55
CA ALA A 115 17.71 4.89 10.99
C ALA A 115 19.12 4.50 11.48
N SER A 116 19.68 3.40 10.94
CA SER A 116 21.04 2.93 11.23
C SER A 116 22.11 3.92 10.76
N THR A 117 21.91 4.55 9.61
CA THR A 117 22.84 5.57 9.09
C THR A 117 22.81 6.85 9.94
N ARG A 118 21.64 7.25 10.41
CA ARG A 118 21.47 8.41 11.28
C ARG A 118 22.10 8.20 12.65
N ALA A 119 21.92 7.03 13.26
CA ALA A 119 22.55 6.66 14.53
C ALA A 119 24.08 6.69 14.44
N ARG A 120 24.67 6.17 13.33
CA ARG A 120 26.12 6.24 13.10
C ARG A 120 26.66 7.64 12.89
N SER A 121 25.90 8.53 12.27
CA SER A 121 26.31 9.94 12.10
C SER A 121 26.24 10.71 13.41
N GLU A 122 25.26 10.44 14.27
CA GLU A 122 25.17 11.03 15.61
C GLU A 122 26.26 10.54 16.55
N GLU A 123 26.64 9.28 16.50
CA GLU A 123 27.77 8.72 17.25
C GLU A 123 29.12 9.30 16.83
N ARG A 124 29.31 9.56 15.52
CA ARG A 124 30.50 10.28 15.03
C ARG A 124 30.55 11.75 15.42
N ALA A 125 29.39 12.41 15.55
CA ALA A 125 29.30 13.79 15.96
C ALA A 125 29.52 14.00 17.47
N SER A 126 29.20 13.02 18.31
CA SER A 126 29.36 13.05 19.76
C SER A 126 30.76 12.58 20.24
N GLY A 127 31.61 12.08 19.34
CA GLY A 127 32.98 11.67 19.64
C GLY A 127 33.88 12.86 19.95
N THR A 128 33.78 13.36 21.16
CA THR A 128 34.64 14.38 21.74
C THR A 128 36.10 13.91 21.65
N ARG A 129 36.92 14.58 20.84
CA ARG A 129 38.39 14.42 20.82
C ARG A 129 38.95 14.71 22.22
N PRO A 130 39.70 13.80 22.85
CA PRO A 130 40.43 14.16 24.08
C PRO A 130 41.48 15.20 23.71
N ARG A 131 41.40 16.34 24.33
CA ARG A 131 42.34 17.46 24.25
C ARG A 131 43.68 17.00 24.81
N ALA A 132 44.67 16.84 23.96
CA ALA A 132 46.05 16.55 24.36
C ALA A 132 46.57 17.72 25.24
N ALA A 133 46.80 17.44 26.52
CA ALA A 133 47.45 18.37 27.43
C ALA A 133 48.93 18.53 27.02
N ALA A 134 49.27 19.72 26.56
CA ALA A 134 50.64 20.14 26.30
C ALA A 134 51.40 20.23 27.64
N ARG A 135 52.33 19.35 27.85
CA ARG A 135 53.25 19.36 29.00
C ARG A 135 54.34 20.40 28.73
N VAL A 136 54.21 21.58 29.31
CA VAL A 136 55.29 22.57 29.32
C VAL A 136 56.38 22.08 30.23
N ARG A 137 57.57 21.80 29.68
CA ARG A 137 58.81 21.61 30.43
C ARG A 137 59.45 22.99 30.65
N SER A 138 59.38 23.48 31.86
CA SER A 138 60.21 24.60 32.29
C SER A 138 61.60 24.06 32.64
N ARG A 139 62.64 24.47 31.90
CA ARG A 139 64.03 24.39 32.31
C ARG A 139 64.28 25.64 33.14
N GLY A 140 64.58 25.45 34.42
CA GLY A 140 65.12 26.47 35.28
C GLY A 140 66.60 26.26 35.47
N ARG A 141 67.25 27.32 35.63
CA ARG A 141 68.56 27.43 36.29
C ARG A 141 68.37 27.74 37.77
#